data_35add515aa146812698f590357c28077
#
_entry.id   35add515aa146812698f590357c28077
#
_cell.length_a   1.000
_cell.length_b   1.000
_cell.length_c   1.000
_cell.angle_alpha   90.00
_cell.angle_beta   90.00
_cell.angle_gamma   90.00
#
_symmetry.space_group_name_H-M   'P 1'
#
loop_
_entity.id
_entity.type
_entity.pdbx_description
1 polymer ?
#
loop_
_entity_poly.entity_id
_entity_poly.type
_entity_poly.pdbx_seq_one_letter_code
_entity_poly.pdbx_strand_id
1 'polypeptide(L)'
;GGLGHAFARVLKFLTPDARFSIVPIMVNTYYPPAPSAKRCVQFGKAVAKAIRGFSESRRVVVIGSGGLSHTKIDLGLDRGLIQALEKNDQKFLQEMSSAALVEGTSEIRNWIVTAAAADRPATIVDYQPLYRTPNGVGCAMGFAVW
;
A
#
# COMPACT_ATOMS: atom_id res chain seq x y z
N GLY A 1 -1.61 10.70 -22.80
CA GLY A 1 -1.45 9.35 -22.24
C GLY A 1 -2.43 9.14 -21.09
N GLY A 2 -3.02 7.94 -20.98
CA GLY A 2 -3.96 7.62 -19.90
C GLY A 2 -3.24 7.25 -18.60
N LEU A 3 -3.99 7.20 -17.51
CA LEU A 3 -3.51 6.67 -16.23
C LEU A 3 -3.23 5.17 -16.35
N GLY A 4 -2.11 4.72 -15.77
CA GLY A 4 -1.79 3.31 -15.68
C GLY A 4 -2.84 2.53 -14.90
N HIS A 5 -2.90 1.19 -15.10
CA HIS A 5 -3.92 0.33 -14.52
C HIS A 5 -4.00 0.39 -12.98
N ALA A 6 -2.88 0.62 -12.31
CA ALA A 6 -2.81 0.75 -10.85
C ALA A 6 -3.67 1.90 -10.32
N PHE A 7 -3.80 2.98 -11.08
CA PHE A 7 -4.68 4.11 -10.76
C PHE A 7 -6.08 3.90 -11.35
N ALA A 8 -6.15 3.57 -12.64
CA ALA A 8 -7.40 3.53 -13.38
C ALA A 8 -8.38 2.48 -12.82
N ARG A 9 -7.91 1.30 -12.39
CA ARG A 9 -8.78 0.29 -11.81
C ARG A 9 -9.39 0.74 -10.50
N VAL A 10 -8.57 1.24 -9.59
CA VAL A 10 -9.05 1.72 -8.28
C VAL A 10 -10.06 2.86 -8.45
N LEU A 11 -9.73 3.85 -9.28
CA LEU A 11 -10.60 4.99 -9.55
C LEU A 11 -11.92 4.58 -10.19
N LYS A 12 -11.91 3.61 -11.11
CA LYS A 12 -13.14 3.09 -11.75
C LYS A 12 -14.16 2.57 -10.72
N PHE A 13 -13.68 1.93 -9.65
CA PHE A 13 -14.57 1.39 -8.61
C PHE A 13 -14.95 2.44 -7.55
N LEU A 14 -14.00 3.27 -7.14
CA LEU A 14 -14.23 4.23 -6.06
C LEU A 14 -14.86 5.54 -6.54
N THR A 15 -14.58 5.94 -7.78
CA THR A 15 -15.02 7.22 -8.34
C THR A 15 -15.42 7.08 -9.82
N PRO A 16 -16.45 6.28 -10.14
CA PRO A 16 -16.82 6.00 -11.54
C PRO A 16 -17.10 7.26 -12.34
N ASP A 17 -17.58 8.31 -11.70
CA ASP A 17 -17.92 9.59 -12.33
C ASP A 17 -16.72 10.53 -12.51
N ALA A 18 -15.53 10.14 -12.07
CA ALA A 18 -14.27 10.91 -12.20
C ALA A 18 -14.36 12.39 -11.78
N ARG A 19 -15.15 12.71 -10.76
CA ARG A 19 -15.44 14.11 -10.32
C ARG A 19 -14.38 14.69 -9.37
N PHE A 20 -13.31 13.95 -9.10
CA PHE A 20 -12.29 14.36 -8.12
C PHE A 20 -10.97 14.66 -8.82
N SER A 21 -10.31 15.69 -8.36
CA SER A 21 -8.91 15.90 -8.71
C SER A 21 -8.04 14.84 -8.06
N ILE A 22 -7.08 14.31 -8.80
CA ILE A 22 -6.15 13.30 -8.31
C ILE A 22 -4.71 13.79 -8.42
N VAL A 23 -3.91 13.40 -7.45
CA VAL A 23 -2.45 13.55 -7.47
C VAL A 23 -1.86 12.15 -7.51
N PRO A 24 -1.43 11.65 -8.68
CA PRO A 24 -0.83 10.33 -8.77
C PRO A 24 0.58 10.34 -8.17
N ILE A 25 0.82 9.43 -7.22
CA ILE A 25 2.12 9.21 -6.60
C ILE A 25 2.58 7.81 -6.98
N MET A 26 3.76 7.71 -7.60
CA MET A 26 4.35 6.44 -7.97
C MET A 26 5.50 6.11 -7.04
N VAL A 27 5.46 4.92 -6.45
CA VAL A 27 6.55 4.33 -5.69
C VAL A 27 7.21 3.27 -6.56
N ASN A 28 8.53 3.41 -6.79
CA ASN A 28 9.26 2.36 -7.49
C ASN A 28 9.35 1.11 -6.62
N THR A 29 8.58 0.09 -6.95
CA THR A 29 8.49 -1.12 -6.12
C THR A 29 9.30 -2.27 -6.67
N TYR A 30 9.45 -2.41 -7.97
CA TYR A 30 9.90 -3.65 -8.62
C TYR A 30 11.38 -3.62 -9.03
N TYR A 31 11.80 -2.63 -9.82
CA TYR A 31 13.18 -2.56 -10.30
C TYR A 31 14.08 -1.71 -9.42
N PRO A 32 15.36 -2.09 -9.22
CA PRO A 32 16.31 -1.24 -8.53
C PRO A 32 16.56 0.10 -9.27
N PRO A 33 16.78 1.19 -8.54
CA PRO A 33 16.81 1.30 -7.08
C PRO A 33 15.40 1.42 -6.50
N ALA A 34 15.00 0.45 -5.66
CA ALA A 34 13.73 0.51 -4.94
C ALA A 34 13.94 1.10 -3.53
N PRO A 35 12.99 1.89 -3.00
CA PRO A 35 13.12 2.47 -1.67
C PRO A 35 13.06 1.39 -0.59
N SER A 36 13.84 1.57 0.50
CA SER A 36 13.71 0.73 1.69
C SER A 36 12.37 0.98 2.41
N ALA A 37 11.93 0.05 3.25
CA ALA A 37 10.74 0.21 4.09
C ALA A 37 10.80 1.48 4.95
N LYS A 38 11.96 1.76 5.56
CA LYS A 38 12.21 3.01 6.29
C LYS A 38 11.99 4.26 5.42
N ARG A 39 12.44 4.22 4.16
CA ARG A 39 12.23 5.34 3.23
C ARG A 39 10.75 5.49 2.86
N CYS A 40 10.03 4.39 2.73
CA CYS A 40 8.58 4.42 2.48
C CYS A 40 7.82 5.05 3.66
N VAL A 41 8.17 4.72 4.92
CA VAL A 41 7.60 5.36 6.11
C VAL A 41 7.90 6.87 6.12
N GLN A 42 9.14 7.27 5.87
CA GLN A 42 9.51 8.69 5.80
C GLN A 42 8.71 9.44 4.72
N PHE A 43 8.53 8.80 3.58
CA PHE A 43 7.77 9.38 2.47
C PHE A 43 6.29 9.51 2.82
N GLY A 44 5.66 8.50 3.41
CA GLY A 44 4.27 8.57 3.88
C GLY A 44 4.05 9.71 4.88
N LYS A 45 4.96 9.88 5.84
CA LYS A 45 4.94 11.01 6.77
C LYS A 45 5.09 12.37 6.08
N ALA A 46 5.91 12.45 5.03
CA ALA A 46 6.03 13.66 4.22
C ALA A 46 4.73 13.97 3.46
N VAL A 47 4.07 12.96 2.89
CA VAL A 47 2.75 13.10 2.25
C VAL A 47 1.72 13.63 3.26
N ALA A 48 1.64 13.03 4.44
CA ALA A 48 0.74 13.50 5.50
C ALA A 48 1.03 14.96 5.90
N LYS A 49 2.31 15.34 6.01
CA LYS A 49 2.70 16.72 6.30
C LYS A 49 2.26 17.68 5.20
N ALA A 50 2.45 17.31 3.94
CA ALA A 50 2.02 18.12 2.80
C ALA A 50 0.50 18.33 2.79
N ILE A 51 -0.28 17.26 3.06
CA ILE A 51 -1.75 17.34 3.14
C ILE A 51 -2.19 18.28 4.27
N ARG A 52 -1.60 18.15 5.46
CA ARG A 52 -1.91 19.05 6.59
C ARG A 52 -1.51 20.52 6.36
N GLY A 53 -0.47 20.74 5.57
CA GLY A 53 -0.01 22.08 5.21
C GLY A 53 -0.72 22.70 4.01
N PHE A 54 -1.66 21.98 3.40
CA PHE A 54 -2.39 22.50 2.24
C PHE A 54 -3.38 23.57 2.69
N SER A 55 -3.30 24.75 2.08
CA SER A 55 -4.00 25.96 2.55
C SER A 55 -5.49 25.96 2.27
N GLU A 56 -5.96 25.13 1.33
CA GLU A 56 -7.39 25.06 0.99
C GLU A 56 -8.12 24.04 1.87
N SER A 57 -9.33 24.38 2.30
CA SER A 57 -10.22 23.45 3.02
C SER A 57 -10.76 22.40 2.07
N ARG A 58 -10.04 21.29 1.94
CA ARG A 58 -10.41 20.15 1.09
C ARG A 58 -10.43 18.85 1.90
N ARG A 59 -11.37 17.98 1.56
CA ARG A 59 -11.28 16.58 2.01
C ARG A 59 -10.28 15.86 1.11
N VAL A 60 -9.23 15.31 1.71
CA VAL A 60 -8.20 14.55 1.00
C VAL A 60 -8.29 13.09 1.41
N VAL A 61 -8.31 12.19 0.43
CA VAL A 61 -8.25 10.75 0.64
C VAL A 61 -6.92 10.27 0.08
N VAL A 62 -6.18 9.50 0.88
CA VAL A 62 -4.96 8.81 0.44
C VAL A 62 -5.34 7.36 0.12
N ILE A 63 -5.06 6.92 -1.10
CA ILE A 63 -5.36 5.57 -1.55
C ILE A 63 -4.06 4.86 -1.86
N GLY A 64 -3.76 3.76 -1.16
CA GLY A 64 -2.70 2.84 -1.51
C GLY A 64 -3.22 1.78 -2.49
N SER A 65 -2.55 1.63 -3.62
CA SER A 65 -2.85 0.60 -4.62
C SER A 65 -1.66 -0.34 -4.73
N GLY A 66 -1.88 -1.62 -4.46
CA GLY A 66 -0.87 -2.66 -4.53
C GLY A 66 -1.35 -3.93 -3.83
N GLY A 67 -0.89 -5.08 -4.30
CA GLY A 67 -1.19 -6.38 -3.69
C GLY A 67 -0.41 -6.60 -2.38
N LEU A 68 -0.82 -7.63 -1.67
CA LEU A 68 0.00 -8.30 -0.67
C LEU A 68 0.92 -9.32 -1.37
N SER A 69 1.29 -10.42 -0.75
CA SER A 69 2.15 -11.39 -1.43
C SER A 69 1.46 -12.00 -2.66
N HIS A 70 2.17 -12.04 -3.79
CA HIS A 70 1.68 -12.67 -5.02
C HIS A 70 2.82 -13.36 -5.77
N THR A 71 2.50 -14.09 -6.83
CA THR A 71 3.34 -15.11 -7.44
C THR A 71 3.50 -16.31 -6.51
N LYS A 72 4.06 -16.15 -5.32
CA LYS A 72 4.04 -17.10 -4.22
C LYS A 72 3.45 -16.41 -2.98
N ILE A 73 2.40 -17.00 -2.43
CA ILE A 73 1.75 -16.46 -1.23
C ILE A 73 2.61 -16.74 -0.03
N ASP A 74 2.93 -15.69 0.73
CA ASP A 74 3.64 -15.73 2.02
C ASP A 74 2.69 -15.30 3.14
N LEU A 75 2.01 -16.26 3.73
CA LEU A 75 1.06 -16.01 4.82
C LEU A 75 1.72 -15.39 6.06
N GLY A 76 2.99 -15.70 6.32
CA GLY A 76 3.71 -15.16 7.47
C GLY A 76 3.94 -13.67 7.30
N LEU A 77 4.44 -13.26 6.14
CA LEU A 77 4.66 -11.87 5.78
C LEU A 77 3.35 -11.07 5.76
N ASP A 78 2.32 -11.62 5.09
CA ASP A 78 1.02 -10.94 4.98
C ASP A 78 0.37 -10.72 6.34
N ARG A 79 0.33 -11.75 7.20
CA ARG A 79 -0.23 -11.64 8.56
C ARG A 79 0.57 -10.71 9.45
N GLY A 80 1.89 -10.72 9.34
CA GLY A 80 2.76 -9.79 10.06
C GLY A 80 2.48 -8.35 9.67
N LEU A 81 2.33 -8.07 8.37
CA LEU A 81 1.94 -6.76 7.88
C LEU A 81 0.55 -6.35 8.39
N ILE A 82 -0.45 -7.22 8.26
CA ILE A 82 -1.83 -6.96 8.72
C ILE A 82 -1.82 -6.58 10.21
N GLN A 83 -1.17 -7.35 11.06
CA GLN A 83 -1.07 -7.05 12.49
C GLN A 83 -0.38 -5.70 12.76
N ALA A 84 0.65 -5.37 12.00
CA ALA A 84 1.33 -4.09 12.12
C ALA A 84 0.42 -2.91 11.72
N LEU A 85 -0.40 -3.09 10.70
CA LEU A 85 -1.39 -2.10 10.27
C LEU A 85 -2.47 -1.88 11.35
N GLU A 86 -3.04 -2.97 11.89
CA GLU A 86 -4.06 -2.92 12.93
C GLU A 86 -3.57 -2.26 14.23
N LYS A 87 -2.27 -2.39 14.52
CA LYS A 87 -1.64 -1.81 15.72
C LYS A 87 -0.98 -0.45 15.47
N ASN A 88 -0.96 0.03 14.24
CA ASN A 88 -0.15 1.18 13.81
C ASN A 88 1.34 1.01 14.20
N ASP A 89 1.88 -0.20 14.06
CA ASP A 89 3.27 -0.49 14.42
C ASP A 89 4.25 0.07 13.37
N GLN A 90 4.49 1.36 13.45
CA GLN A 90 5.41 2.09 12.56
C GLN A 90 6.85 1.56 12.66
N LYS A 91 7.24 0.97 13.81
CA LYS A 91 8.56 0.38 13.99
C LYS A 91 8.70 -0.88 13.15
N PHE A 92 7.75 -1.81 13.26
CA PHE A 92 7.72 -3.01 12.42
C PHE A 92 7.74 -2.64 10.93
N LEU A 93 6.89 -1.70 10.50
CA LEU A 93 6.80 -1.29 9.10
C LEU A 93 8.13 -0.76 8.56
N GLN A 94 8.83 0.08 9.31
CA GLN A 94 10.11 0.65 8.84
C GLN A 94 11.28 -0.34 8.88
N GLU A 95 11.21 -1.39 9.71
CA GLU A 95 12.25 -2.40 9.88
C GLU A 95 12.10 -3.60 8.93
N MET A 96 11.03 -3.66 8.13
CA MET A 96 10.87 -4.70 7.11
C MET A 96 12.09 -4.73 6.19
N SER A 97 12.67 -5.91 6.03
CA SER A 97 13.89 -6.06 5.24
C SER A 97 13.62 -5.86 3.75
N SER A 98 14.60 -5.28 3.04
CA SER A 98 14.49 -5.15 1.58
C SER A 98 14.41 -6.51 0.88
N ALA A 99 14.95 -7.57 1.48
CA ALA A 99 14.86 -8.93 0.95
C ALA A 99 13.43 -9.51 1.04
N ALA A 100 12.62 -9.05 1.99
CA ALA A 100 11.22 -9.43 2.10
C ALA A 100 10.30 -8.65 1.13
N LEU A 101 10.82 -7.60 0.48
CA LEU A 101 10.06 -6.69 -0.37
C LEU A 101 10.55 -6.77 -1.84
N VAL A 102 10.56 -7.99 -2.38
CA VAL A 102 11.06 -8.25 -3.75
C VAL A 102 9.99 -8.96 -4.57
N GLU A 103 10.05 -8.81 -5.89
CA GLU A 103 9.13 -9.51 -6.80
C GLU A 103 7.65 -9.39 -6.37
N GLY A 104 7.00 -10.50 -6.10
CA GLY A 104 5.59 -10.57 -5.74
C GLY A 104 5.22 -9.95 -4.37
N THR A 105 6.18 -9.53 -3.56
CA THR A 105 5.96 -8.83 -2.28
C THR A 105 6.35 -7.35 -2.34
N SER A 106 6.88 -6.92 -3.47
CA SER A 106 7.46 -5.59 -3.64
C SER A 106 6.45 -4.45 -3.47
N GLU A 107 5.17 -4.68 -3.82
CA GLU A 107 4.09 -3.70 -3.72
C GLU A 107 3.64 -3.40 -2.28
N ILE A 108 4.08 -4.19 -1.29
CA ILE A 108 3.89 -3.90 0.14
C ILE A 108 4.45 -2.51 0.50
N ARG A 109 5.38 -1.99 -0.27
CA ARG A 109 5.85 -0.60 -0.12
C ARG A 109 4.73 0.44 -0.21
N ASN A 110 3.71 0.20 -1.05
CA ASN A 110 2.56 1.09 -1.15
C ASN A 110 1.72 1.06 0.13
N TRP A 111 1.56 -0.11 0.75
CA TRP A 111 0.90 -0.27 2.04
C TRP A 111 1.64 0.49 3.15
N ILE A 112 2.98 0.37 3.19
CA ILE A 112 3.83 1.08 4.16
C ILE A 112 3.68 2.60 4.01
N VAL A 113 3.72 3.12 2.78
CA VAL A 113 3.54 4.57 2.52
C VAL A 113 2.17 5.04 3.00
N THR A 114 1.11 4.30 2.68
CA THR A 114 -0.26 4.67 3.03
C THR A 114 -0.48 4.62 4.53
N ALA A 115 -0.03 3.56 5.21
CA ALA A 115 -0.11 3.42 6.66
C ALA A 115 0.65 4.55 7.39
N ALA A 116 1.84 4.89 6.90
CA ALA A 116 2.63 5.99 7.47
C ALA A 116 1.99 7.37 7.20
N ALA A 117 1.25 7.52 6.11
CA ALA A 117 0.49 8.74 5.84
C ALA A 117 -0.76 8.86 6.72
N ALA A 118 -1.42 7.74 7.00
CA ALA A 118 -2.59 7.68 7.88
C ALA A 118 -2.23 7.88 9.35
N ASP A 119 -1.10 7.33 9.79
CA ASP A 119 -0.54 7.39 11.16
C ASP A 119 -1.56 7.05 12.25
N ARG A 120 -2.33 6.00 12.05
CA ARG A 120 -3.34 5.47 12.98
C ARG A 120 -3.61 3.99 12.71
N PRO A 121 -4.24 3.24 13.64
CA PRO A 121 -4.64 1.86 13.42
C PRO A 121 -5.55 1.69 12.21
N ALA A 122 -5.32 0.65 11.43
CA ALA A 122 -6.18 0.25 10.33
C ALA A 122 -7.29 -0.67 10.80
N THR A 123 -8.43 -0.63 10.10
CA THR A 123 -9.43 -1.69 10.12
C THR A 123 -9.22 -2.54 8.87
N ILE A 124 -8.91 -3.82 9.06
CA ILE A 124 -8.83 -4.76 7.94
C ILE A 124 -10.26 -5.17 7.56
N VAL A 125 -10.63 -4.81 6.34
CA VAL A 125 -11.97 -5.11 5.80
C VAL A 125 -12.04 -6.56 5.33
N ASP A 126 -11.00 -7.02 4.63
CA ASP A 126 -10.92 -8.40 4.15
C ASP A 126 -9.47 -8.78 3.81
N TYR A 127 -9.18 -10.08 3.88
CA TYR A 127 -7.92 -10.67 3.43
C TYR A 127 -8.18 -12.05 2.84
N GLN A 128 -7.86 -12.24 1.57
CA GLN A 128 -8.06 -13.47 0.82
C GLN A 128 -6.77 -13.95 0.16
N PRO A 129 -6.13 -15.02 0.65
CA PRO A 129 -5.02 -15.69 -0.02
C PRO A 129 -5.57 -16.58 -1.13
N LEU A 130 -5.62 -16.06 -2.35
CA LEU A 130 -6.20 -16.75 -3.50
C LEU A 130 -5.16 -17.65 -4.18
N TYR A 131 -5.16 -18.91 -3.85
CA TYR A 131 -4.26 -19.90 -4.42
C TYR A 131 -4.72 -20.34 -5.81
N ARG A 132 -3.78 -20.37 -6.75
CA ARG A 132 -3.98 -20.94 -8.11
C ARG A 132 -3.53 -22.39 -8.19
N THR A 133 -2.54 -22.75 -7.36
CA THR A 133 -1.93 -24.09 -7.39
C THR A 133 -1.69 -24.60 -5.97
N PRO A 134 -1.63 -25.93 -5.76
CA PRO A 134 -1.38 -26.51 -4.43
C PRO A 134 -0.03 -26.13 -3.81
N ASN A 135 0.96 -25.76 -4.63
CA ASN A 135 2.30 -25.39 -4.17
C ASN A 135 2.46 -23.90 -3.81
N GLY A 136 1.34 -23.18 -3.62
CA GLY A 136 1.34 -21.83 -3.05
C GLY A 136 1.43 -20.70 -4.07
N VAL A 137 1.39 -21.00 -5.38
CA VAL A 137 1.30 -19.93 -6.39
C VAL A 137 -0.09 -19.30 -6.34
N GLY A 138 -0.14 -17.98 -6.31
CA GLY A 138 -1.39 -17.25 -6.21
C GLY A 138 -1.22 -15.75 -6.06
N CYS A 139 -2.24 -15.12 -5.51
CA CYS A 139 -2.25 -13.69 -5.20
C CYS A 139 -3.03 -13.46 -3.92
N ALA A 140 -2.41 -12.87 -2.93
CA ALA A 140 -3.10 -12.44 -1.72
C ALA A 140 -3.69 -11.05 -1.92
N MET A 141 -4.98 -10.94 -1.68
CA MET A 141 -5.74 -9.69 -1.77
C MET A 141 -6.08 -9.20 -0.37
N GLY A 142 -5.87 -7.93 -0.11
CA GLY A 142 -6.20 -7.31 1.16
C GLY A 142 -6.90 -5.97 0.95
N PHE A 143 -7.80 -5.63 1.88
CA PHE A 143 -8.51 -4.36 1.91
C PHE A 143 -8.48 -3.80 3.34
N ALA A 144 -8.08 -2.55 3.48
CA ALA A 144 -8.01 -1.87 4.76
C ALA A 144 -8.49 -0.43 4.64
N VAL A 145 -8.98 0.12 5.76
CA VAL A 145 -9.35 1.54 5.91
C VAL A 145 -8.75 2.10 7.18
N TRP A 146 -8.47 3.41 7.19
CA TRP A 146 -7.92 4.15 8.31
C TRP A 146 -8.82 5.31 8.74
#